data_0672a05ba9925d2982dca3d664c115ef
#
_entry.id   0672a05ba9925d2982dca3d664c115ef
#
_cell.length_a   1.000
_cell.length_b   1.000
_cell.length_c   1.000
_cell.angle_alpha   90.00
_cell.angle_beta   90.00
_cell.angle_gamma   90.00
#
_symmetry.space_group_name_H-M   'P 1'
#
loop_
_entity.id
_entity.type
_entity.pdbx_description
1 polymer ?
#
loop_
_entity_poly.entity_id
_entity_poly.type
_entity_poly.pdbx_seq_one_letter_code
_entity_poly.pdbx_strand_id
1 'polypeptide(L)'
;MRDKKFRYFVTSKRRKIRYSQVNSKKKLMVIFFHGFMSDMEGKKPKSFEKFSKKIQTGFLRFEYSGHGKSSNKLTEGNISKWTDDAYQLINSKINKKKVIFIGSSMGSWIALKLIPKFRKQMAGFIGIGSAPDFTDELMWKKFPRNIKDIINKKGIYNVKNEYGDPYPITKQLIKDGKKNKILKKFMNCFNLPVFLFHGNKDKS
;
A
#
# COMPACT_ATOMS: atom_id res chain seq x y z
N MET A 1 0.67 -17.43 26.98
CA MET A 1 1.17 -16.15 26.42
C MET A 1 0.07 -15.51 25.60
N ARG A 2 -0.45 -14.33 26.02
CA ARG A 2 -1.41 -13.57 25.20
C ARG A 2 -0.70 -13.15 23.91
N ASP A 3 -1.13 -13.67 22.76
CA ASP A 3 -0.64 -13.23 21.45
C ASP A 3 -0.87 -11.72 21.33
N LYS A 4 0.21 -10.95 21.41
CA LYS A 4 0.11 -9.51 21.16
C LYS A 4 -0.44 -9.33 19.75
N LYS A 5 -1.69 -8.90 19.64
CA LYS A 5 -2.42 -8.69 18.38
C LYS A 5 -1.65 -7.83 17.37
N PHE A 6 -0.78 -6.93 17.86
CA PHE A 6 0.03 -6.01 17.06
C PHE A 6 1.50 -6.11 17.46
N ARG A 7 2.36 -6.06 16.43
CA ARG A 7 3.82 -6.13 16.55
C ARG A 7 4.45 -5.00 15.75
N TYR A 8 5.72 -4.75 15.98
CA TYR A 8 6.51 -3.80 15.21
C TYR A 8 7.68 -4.51 14.54
N PHE A 9 7.92 -4.15 13.28
CA PHE A 9 9.10 -4.50 12.51
C PHE A 9 9.94 -3.24 12.33
N VAL A 10 11.25 -3.32 12.51
CA VAL A 10 12.17 -2.21 12.30
C VAL A 10 12.90 -2.43 10.98
N THR A 11 12.77 -1.50 10.05
CA THR A 11 13.48 -1.54 8.77
C THR A 11 14.96 -1.23 8.94
N SER A 12 15.78 -1.54 7.93
CA SER A 12 17.21 -1.18 7.91
C SER A 12 17.46 0.33 8.08
N LYS A 13 16.48 1.17 7.72
CA LYS A 13 16.49 2.63 7.91
C LYS A 13 15.81 3.08 9.20
N ARG A 14 15.70 2.18 10.19
CA ARG A 14 15.14 2.41 11.53
C ARG A 14 13.68 2.90 11.58
N ARG A 15 12.89 2.68 10.51
CA ARG A 15 11.45 2.95 10.54
C ARG A 15 10.72 1.80 11.24
N LYS A 16 9.85 2.11 12.20
CA LYS A 16 9.01 1.12 12.92
C LYS A 16 7.70 0.92 12.15
N ILE A 17 7.48 -0.26 11.62
CA ILE A 17 6.31 -0.65 10.83
C ILE A 17 5.42 -1.53 11.70
N ARG A 18 4.22 -1.02 12.03
CA ARG A 18 3.23 -1.78 12.79
C ARG A 18 2.57 -2.81 11.90
N TYR A 19 2.40 -4.02 12.40
CA TYR A 19 1.76 -5.11 11.65
C TYR A 19 0.99 -6.07 12.55
N SER A 20 0.08 -6.83 11.93
CA SER A 20 -0.61 -7.97 12.52
C SER A 20 -0.51 -9.16 11.57
N GLN A 21 -0.24 -10.32 12.13
CA GLN A 21 -0.12 -11.56 11.36
C GLN A 21 -0.87 -12.69 12.06
N VAL A 22 -1.71 -13.40 11.32
CA VAL A 22 -2.45 -14.57 11.81
C VAL A 22 -2.13 -15.79 10.96
N ASN A 23 -2.29 -16.97 11.55
CA ASN A 23 -2.04 -18.26 10.90
C ASN A 23 -0.66 -18.31 10.19
N SER A 24 0.38 -17.78 10.84
CA SER A 24 1.71 -17.56 10.24
C SER A 24 2.41 -18.84 9.78
N LYS A 25 2.03 -20.02 10.29
CA LYS A 25 2.58 -21.34 9.90
C LYS A 25 2.03 -21.88 8.58
N LYS A 26 0.94 -21.33 8.03
CA LYS A 26 0.32 -21.80 6.78
C LYS A 26 1.22 -21.55 5.57
N LYS A 27 1.15 -22.44 4.57
CA LYS A 27 1.95 -22.37 3.34
C LYS A 27 1.55 -21.21 2.41
N LEU A 28 0.28 -20.79 2.45
CA LEU A 28 -0.25 -19.63 1.71
C LEU A 28 -0.46 -18.47 2.67
N MET A 29 0.00 -17.27 2.28
CA MET A 29 -0.13 -16.03 3.03
C MET A 29 -0.81 -14.97 2.16
N VAL A 30 -1.92 -14.44 2.63
CA VAL A 30 -2.56 -13.27 2.04
C VAL A 30 -1.97 -12.02 2.68
N ILE A 31 -1.58 -11.02 1.87
CA ILE A 31 -0.95 -9.79 2.34
C ILE A 31 -1.78 -8.59 1.87
N PHE A 32 -2.23 -7.76 2.81
CA PHE A 32 -3.07 -6.61 2.53
C PHE A 32 -2.28 -5.31 2.56
N PHE A 33 -2.37 -4.54 1.48
CA PHE A 33 -1.77 -3.23 1.26
C PHE A 33 -2.86 -2.16 1.31
N HIS A 34 -2.83 -1.29 2.30
CA HIS A 34 -3.84 -0.23 2.45
C HIS A 34 -3.57 0.98 1.55
N GLY A 35 -4.57 1.85 1.39
CA GLY A 35 -4.49 3.08 0.60
C GLY A 35 -3.79 4.24 1.29
N PHE A 36 -3.63 5.35 0.56
CA PHE A 36 -3.10 6.60 1.08
C PHE A 36 -3.98 7.14 2.22
N MET A 37 -3.38 7.65 3.29
CA MET A 37 -4.06 8.10 4.51
C MET A 37 -5.00 7.07 5.15
N SER A 38 -4.79 5.79 4.89
CA SER A 38 -5.50 4.70 5.54
C SER A 38 -4.56 3.96 6.50
N ASP A 39 -5.07 2.93 7.15
CA ASP A 39 -4.32 2.09 8.06
C ASP A 39 -4.71 0.60 7.94
N MET A 40 -4.13 -0.24 8.78
CA MET A 40 -4.45 -1.67 8.80
C MET A 40 -5.70 -2.01 9.63
N GLU A 41 -6.33 -1.04 10.30
CA GLU A 41 -7.49 -1.27 11.17
C GLU A 41 -8.83 -0.89 10.51
N GLY A 42 -8.81 -0.43 9.26
CA GLY A 42 -10.01 -0.14 8.47
C GLY A 42 -10.91 -1.38 8.24
N LYS A 43 -12.10 -1.16 7.69
CA LYS A 43 -13.08 -2.24 7.42
C LYS A 43 -12.51 -3.33 6.49
N LYS A 44 -11.90 -2.94 5.36
CA LYS A 44 -11.36 -3.90 4.37
C LYS A 44 -10.33 -4.87 4.98
N PRO A 45 -9.21 -4.41 5.58
CA PRO A 45 -8.21 -5.33 6.13
C PRO A 45 -8.76 -6.22 7.27
N LYS A 46 -9.68 -5.71 8.11
CA LYS A 46 -10.33 -6.51 9.15
C LYS A 46 -11.23 -7.61 8.56
N SER A 47 -11.98 -7.31 7.51
CA SER A 47 -12.84 -8.29 6.83
C SER A 47 -12.02 -9.40 6.19
N PHE A 48 -10.91 -9.06 5.51
CA PHE A 48 -10.01 -10.07 4.95
C PHE A 48 -9.31 -10.89 6.01
N GLU A 49 -8.92 -10.31 7.15
CA GLU A 49 -8.38 -11.08 8.27
C GLU A 49 -9.40 -12.08 8.82
N LYS A 50 -10.66 -11.63 9.02
CA LYS A 50 -11.75 -12.51 9.48
C LYS A 50 -11.98 -13.66 8.50
N PHE A 51 -12.03 -13.37 7.21
CA PHE A 51 -12.18 -14.39 6.17
C PHE A 51 -10.99 -15.36 6.14
N SER A 52 -9.75 -14.86 6.20
CA SER A 52 -8.55 -15.70 6.23
C SER A 52 -8.51 -16.63 7.44
N LYS A 53 -8.99 -16.16 8.60
CA LYS A 53 -9.16 -17.04 9.78
C LYS A 53 -10.17 -18.16 9.53
N LYS A 54 -11.33 -17.82 8.91
CA LYS A 54 -12.39 -18.81 8.58
C LYS A 54 -11.86 -19.90 7.65
N ILE A 55 -11.13 -19.54 6.60
CA ILE A 55 -10.55 -20.51 5.64
C ILE A 55 -9.17 -21.05 6.06
N GLN A 56 -8.73 -20.73 7.28
CA GLN A 56 -7.46 -21.15 7.85
C GLN A 56 -6.22 -20.80 7.01
N THR A 57 -6.24 -19.69 6.28
CA THR A 57 -5.12 -19.17 5.49
C THR A 57 -4.31 -18.15 6.30
N GLY A 58 -3.00 -18.05 6.06
CA GLY A 58 -2.18 -17.01 6.64
C GLY A 58 -2.60 -15.63 6.18
N PHE A 59 -2.54 -14.62 7.06
CA PHE A 59 -2.86 -13.24 6.72
C PHE A 59 -1.88 -12.28 7.37
N LEU A 60 -1.39 -11.30 6.60
CA LEU A 60 -0.54 -10.21 7.05
C LEU A 60 -1.16 -8.88 6.63
N ARG A 61 -1.32 -7.98 7.58
CA ARG A 61 -1.66 -6.56 7.35
C ARG A 61 -0.69 -5.67 8.12
N PHE A 62 -0.41 -4.51 7.60
CA PHE A 62 0.59 -3.61 8.16
C PHE A 62 0.27 -2.15 7.79
N GLU A 63 0.97 -1.23 8.43
CA GLU A 63 0.91 0.21 8.15
C GLU A 63 2.28 0.66 7.64
N TYR A 64 2.33 1.39 6.53
CA TYR A 64 3.59 2.00 6.08
C TYR A 64 4.05 3.08 7.08
N SER A 65 5.33 3.47 7.02
CA SER A 65 5.81 4.63 7.77
C SER A 65 4.97 5.88 7.48
N GLY A 66 4.66 6.64 8.53
CA GLY A 66 3.78 7.81 8.44
C GLY A 66 2.28 7.51 8.41
N HIS A 67 1.86 6.24 8.51
CA HIS A 67 0.45 5.83 8.56
C HIS A 67 0.12 5.15 9.89
N GLY A 68 -1.10 5.34 10.36
CA GLY A 68 -1.62 4.72 11.58
C GLY A 68 -0.71 4.95 12.78
N LYS A 69 -0.20 3.85 13.37
CA LYS A 69 0.73 3.87 14.52
C LYS A 69 2.16 3.48 14.16
N SER A 70 2.49 3.42 12.88
CA SER A 70 3.87 3.30 12.41
C SER A 70 4.63 4.61 12.61
N SER A 71 5.98 4.56 12.64
CA SER A 71 6.80 5.75 12.87
C SER A 71 6.79 6.73 11.70
N ASN A 72 7.35 7.92 11.94
CA ASN A 72 7.45 9.03 10.98
C ASN A 72 6.14 9.78 10.72
N LYS A 73 6.23 10.91 10.02
CA LYS A 73 5.08 11.69 9.57
C LYS A 73 4.69 11.30 8.14
N LEU A 74 3.40 11.36 7.83
CA LEU A 74 2.89 11.10 6.49
C LEU A 74 3.58 11.96 5.42
N THR A 75 3.84 13.22 5.73
CA THR A 75 4.51 14.18 4.85
C THR A 75 5.96 13.85 4.52
N GLU A 76 6.59 12.96 5.28
CA GLU A 76 7.94 12.43 5.02
C GLU A 76 7.91 11.20 4.10
N GLY A 77 6.72 10.64 3.86
CA GLY A 77 6.52 9.45 3.06
C GLY A 77 6.49 9.71 1.56
N ASN A 78 6.71 8.66 0.79
CA ASN A 78 6.56 8.63 -0.66
C ASN A 78 6.50 7.17 -1.15
N ILE A 79 6.21 6.95 -2.42
CA ILE A 79 6.01 5.61 -3.00
C ILE A 79 7.24 4.72 -2.81
N SER A 80 8.45 5.26 -3.01
CA SER A 80 9.70 4.50 -2.82
C SER A 80 9.87 4.03 -1.38
N LYS A 81 9.66 4.93 -0.40
CA LYS A 81 9.78 4.59 1.03
C LYS A 81 8.75 3.54 1.45
N TRP A 82 7.49 3.70 1.05
CA TRP A 82 6.41 2.77 1.39
C TRP A 82 6.58 1.42 0.70
N THR A 83 7.11 1.41 -0.52
CA THR A 83 7.50 0.16 -1.21
C THR A 83 8.63 -0.56 -0.46
N ASP A 84 9.63 0.18 0.02
CA ASP A 84 10.73 -0.36 0.81
C ASP A 84 10.28 -0.91 2.17
N ASP A 85 9.41 -0.17 2.88
CA ASP A 85 8.79 -0.64 4.14
C ASP A 85 8.10 -1.99 3.95
N ALA A 86 7.23 -2.07 2.94
CA ALA A 86 6.49 -3.27 2.61
C ALA A 86 7.43 -4.42 2.21
N TYR A 87 8.41 -4.16 1.35
CA TYR A 87 9.38 -5.16 0.91
C TYR A 87 10.11 -5.81 2.09
N GLN A 88 10.71 -5.00 2.96
CA GLN A 88 11.51 -5.49 4.08
C GLN A 88 10.66 -6.29 5.07
N LEU A 89 9.48 -5.79 5.43
CA LEU A 89 8.56 -6.50 6.31
C LEU A 89 8.13 -7.84 5.69
N ILE A 90 7.63 -7.81 4.46
CA ILE A 90 7.12 -9.01 3.78
C ILE A 90 8.24 -10.04 3.63
N ASN A 91 9.40 -9.65 3.15
CA ASN A 91 10.55 -10.54 3.00
C ASN A 91 10.94 -11.22 4.31
N SER A 92 10.83 -10.51 5.45
CA SER A 92 11.11 -11.08 6.79
C SER A 92 10.03 -12.06 7.29
N LYS A 93 8.80 -12.05 6.70
CA LYS A 93 7.65 -12.82 7.22
C LYS A 93 7.21 -13.97 6.34
N ILE A 94 7.45 -13.90 5.03
CA ILE A 94 6.91 -14.91 4.11
C ILE A 94 7.81 -16.14 3.95
N ASN A 95 9.13 -16.01 4.17
CA ASN A 95 10.09 -17.09 3.91
C ASN A 95 9.82 -17.70 2.50
N LYS A 96 9.63 -19.01 2.37
CA LYS A 96 9.33 -19.71 1.10
C LYS A 96 7.83 -19.86 0.81
N LYS A 97 6.95 -19.13 1.51
CA LYS A 97 5.48 -19.25 1.34
C LYS A 97 5.01 -18.71 -0.01
N LYS A 98 3.92 -19.29 -0.52
CA LYS A 98 3.14 -18.67 -1.58
C LYS A 98 2.38 -17.46 -1.03
N VAL A 99 2.23 -16.42 -1.84
CA VAL A 99 1.59 -15.17 -1.43
C VAL A 99 0.53 -14.71 -2.44
N ILE A 100 -0.57 -14.21 -1.89
CA ILE A 100 -1.58 -13.42 -2.63
C ILE A 100 -1.49 -12.00 -2.11
N PHE A 101 -1.29 -11.03 -3.01
CA PHE A 101 -1.33 -9.62 -2.66
C PHE A 101 -2.73 -9.06 -2.88
N ILE A 102 -3.25 -8.34 -1.89
CA ILE A 102 -4.49 -7.56 -1.98
C ILE A 102 -4.13 -6.10 -1.79
N GLY A 103 -4.29 -5.30 -2.83
CA GLY A 103 -4.02 -3.87 -2.79
C GLY A 103 -5.31 -3.05 -2.85
N SER A 104 -5.44 -2.03 -2.01
CA SER A 104 -6.52 -1.05 -2.08
C SER A 104 -5.97 0.33 -2.46
N SER A 105 -6.48 0.94 -3.52
CA SER A 105 -6.04 2.26 -4.01
C SER A 105 -4.51 2.33 -4.18
N MET A 106 -3.80 3.26 -3.53
CA MET A 106 -2.33 3.33 -3.48
C MET A 106 -1.68 1.98 -3.14
N GLY A 107 -2.30 1.19 -2.26
CA GLY A 107 -1.79 -0.14 -1.89
C GLY A 107 -1.65 -1.09 -3.08
N SER A 108 -2.52 -0.95 -4.09
CA SER A 108 -2.38 -1.69 -5.36
C SER A 108 -1.11 -1.29 -6.10
N TRP A 109 -0.79 -0.01 -6.16
CA TRP A 109 0.45 0.46 -6.80
C TRP A 109 1.70 -0.13 -6.13
N ILE A 110 1.76 -0.06 -4.80
CA ILE A 110 2.88 -0.61 -4.02
C ILE A 110 2.96 -2.14 -4.20
N ALA A 111 1.83 -2.85 -4.13
CA ALA A 111 1.77 -4.29 -4.35
C ALA A 111 2.28 -4.68 -5.74
N LEU A 112 1.80 -4.00 -6.79
CA LEU A 112 2.23 -4.22 -8.17
C LEU A 112 3.75 -4.02 -8.33
N LYS A 113 4.32 -2.97 -7.73
CA LYS A 113 5.79 -2.75 -7.73
C LYS A 113 6.57 -3.88 -7.06
N LEU A 114 5.97 -4.60 -6.13
CA LEU A 114 6.61 -5.69 -5.40
C LEU A 114 6.45 -7.07 -6.06
N ILE A 115 5.47 -7.27 -6.94
CA ILE A 115 5.28 -8.57 -7.62
C ILE A 115 6.57 -9.09 -8.28
N PRO A 116 7.37 -8.30 -9.01
CA PRO A 116 8.62 -8.79 -9.60
C PRO A 116 9.63 -9.31 -8.57
N LYS A 117 9.66 -8.70 -7.37
CA LYS A 117 10.57 -9.11 -6.28
C LYS A 117 10.17 -10.44 -5.65
N PHE A 118 8.89 -10.78 -5.69
CA PHE A 118 8.32 -12.01 -5.11
C PHE A 118 7.80 -12.99 -6.17
N ARG A 119 8.21 -12.83 -7.45
CA ARG A 119 7.66 -13.57 -8.60
C ARG A 119 7.53 -15.07 -8.36
N LYS A 120 8.54 -15.71 -7.77
CA LYS A 120 8.54 -17.17 -7.50
C LYS A 120 7.51 -17.59 -6.42
N GLN A 121 7.11 -16.67 -5.57
CA GLN A 121 6.16 -16.89 -4.47
C GLN A 121 4.74 -16.44 -4.80
N MET A 122 4.56 -15.58 -5.81
CA MET A 122 3.23 -15.07 -6.17
C MET A 122 2.27 -16.19 -6.58
N ALA A 123 1.08 -16.18 -5.98
CA ALA A 123 -0.04 -17.03 -6.32
C ALA A 123 -1.22 -16.24 -6.91
N GLY A 124 -1.27 -14.92 -6.76
CA GLY A 124 -2.30 -14.06 -7.33
C GLY A 124 -2.21 -12.62 -6.84
N PHE A 125 -2.96 -11.74 -7.50
CA PHE A 125 -3.13 -10.34 -7.14
C PHE A 125 -4.61 -9.95 -7.16
N ILE A 126 -5.06 -9.21 -6.15
CA ILE A 126 -6.40 -8.64 -6.07
C ILE A 126 -6.26 -7.13 -5.90
N GLY A 127 -6.82 -6.35 -6.81
CA GLY A 127 -6.87 -4.90 -6.76
C GLY A 127 -8.27 -4.40 -6.43
N ILE A 128 -8.40 -3.49 -5.47
CA ILE A 128 -9.67 -2.89 -5.04
C ILE A 128 -9.58 -1.38 -5.18
N GLY A 129 -10.35 -0.78 -6.10
CA GLY A 129 -10.24 0.63 -6.46
C GLY A 129 -8.78 0.99 -6.75
N SER A 130 -8.13 0.18 -7.62
CA SER A 130 -6.69 0.28 -7.87
C SER A 130 -6.32 1.62 -8.47
N ALA A 131 -5.36 2.31 -7.88
CA ALA A 131 -4.90 3.62 -8.32
C ALA A 131 -3.36 3.67 -8.50
N PRO A 132 -2.79 2.85 -9.43
CA PRO A 132 -1.38 3.00 -9.77
C PRO A 132 -1.14 4.38 -10.39
N ASP A 133 0.05 4.93 -10.15
CA ASP A 133 0.48 6.25 -10.64
C ASP A 133 -0.43 7.43 -10.23
N PHE A 134 -1.30 7.27 -9.19
CA PHE A 134 -2.33 8.24 -8.81
C PHE A 134 -1.79 9.65 -8.55
N THR A 135 -0.58 9.77 -8.01
CA THR A 135 0.03 11.08 -7.73
C THR A 135 0.28 11.92 -8.98
N ASP A 136 0.48 11.27 -10.13
CA ASP A 136 0.63 11.94 -11.42
C ASP A 136 -0.69 11.97 -12.20
N GLU A 137 -1.33 10.80 -12.37
CA GLU A 137 -2.50 10.66 -13.25
C GLU A 137 -3.77 11.30 -12.67
N LEU A 138 -4.01 11.10 -11.36
CA LEU A 138 -5.23 11.59 -10.71
C LEU A 138 -5.05 12.92 -9.98
N MET A 139 -3.80 13.30 -9.63
CA MET A 139 -3.53 14.53 -8.89
C MET A 139 -2.76 15.55 -9.74
N TRP A 140 -1.46 15.33 -9.97
CA TRP A 140 -0.63 16.35 -10.60
C TRP A 140 -1.14 16.83 -11.95
N LYS A 141 -1.56 15.93 -12.83
CA LYS A 141 -2.11 16.31 -14.13
C LYS A 141 -3.39 17.11 -14.02
N LYS A 142 -4.26 16.76 -13.07
CA LYS A 142 -5.57 17.43 -12.85
C LYS A 142 -5.49 18.71 -12.02
N PHE A 143 -4.40 18.93 -11.27
CA PHE A 143 -4.27 20.16 -10.48
C PHE A 143 -4.18 21.40 -11.38
N PRO A 144 -4.94 22.47 -11.07
CA PRO A 144 -4.80 23.75 -11.73
C PRO A 144 -3.42 24.38 -11.43
N ARG A 145 -3.03 25.37 -12.25
CA ARG A 145 -1.70 25.98 -12.20
C ARG A 145 -1.35 26.56 -10.83
N ASN A 146 -2.29 27.27 -10.20
CA ASN A 146 -2.11 27.86 -8.87
C ASN A 146 -1.75 26.81 -7.80
N ILE A 147 -2.40 25.63 -7.78
CA ILE A 147 -2.06 24.54 -6.84
C ILE A 147 -0.66 23.99 -7.13
N LYS A 148 -0.31 23.80 -8.41
CA LYS A 148 1.04 23.37 -8.81
C LYS A 148 2.10 24.35 -8.35
N ASP A 149 1.82 25.66 -8.45
CA ASP A 149 2.72 26.71 -8.02
C ASP A 149 2.89 26.73 -6.49
N ILE A 150 1.79 26.53 -5.73
CA ILE A 150 1.86 26.38 -4.27
C ILE A 150 2.75 25.20 -3.89
N ILE A 151 2.53 24.02 -4.47
CA ILE A 151 3.34 22.82 -4.20
C ILE A 151 4.80 23.06 -4.56
N ASN A 152 5.08 23.74 -5.67
CA ASN A 152 6.44 24.02 -6.10
C ASN A 152 7.15 25.03 -5.18
N LYS A 153 6.47 26.07 -4.71
CA LYS A 153 7.01 27.12 -3.84
C LYS A 153 7.05 26.70 -2.38
N LYS A 154 5.92 26.22 -1.82
CA LYS A 154 5.77 25.90 -0.40
C LYS A 154 6.13 24.43 -0.05
N GLY A 155 6.30 23.57 -1.06
CA GLY A 155 6.62 22.16 -0.85
C GLY A 155 5.43 21.24 -0.52
N ILE A 156 4.27 21.82 -0.17
CA ILE A 156 3.07 21.07 0.26
C ILE A 156 1.79 21.84 -0.08
N TYR A 157 0.73 21.09 -0.35
CA TYR A 157 -0.64 21.58 -0.47
C TYR A 157 -1.61 20.58 0.16
N ASN A 158 -2.57 21.04 0.96
CA ASN A 158 -3.60 20.22 1.57
C ASN A 158 -4.85 20.20 0.66
N VAL A 159 -5.06 19.07 -0.03
CA VAL A 159 -6.23 18.87 -0.89
C VAL A 159 -7.44 18.58 0.00
N LYS A 160 -8.53 19.33 -0.18
CA LYS A 160 -9.78 19.08 0.55
C LYS A 160 -10.27 17.66 0.31
N ASN A 161 -10.77 17.02 1.36
CA ASN A 161 -11.37 15.71 1.33
C ASN A 161 -12.82 15.82 1.87
N GLU A 162 -13.77 15.31 1.11
CA GLU A 162 -15.20 15.35 1.50
C GLU A 162 -15.52 14.41 2.67
N TYR A 163 -14.65 13.43 2.94
CA TYR A 163 -14.91 12.35 3.90
C TYR A 163 -13.94 12.28 5.09
N GLY A 164 -13.13 13.33 5.31
CA GLY A 164 -12.15 13.34 6.39
C GLY A 164 -11.13 14.46 6.31
N ASP A 165 -9.99 14.26 6.96
CA ASP A 165 -8.90 15.24 6.96
C ASP A 165 -8.37 15.53 5.56
N PRO A 166 -7.92 16.77 5.29
CA PRO A 166 -7.31 17.11 4.00
C PRO A 166 -6.09 16.25 3.69
N TYR A 167 -5.90 15.90 2.42
CA TYR A 167 -4.73 15.15 1.95
C TYR A 167 -3.50 16.05 1.84
N PRO A 168 -2.44 15.86 2.64
CA PRO A 168 -1.20 16.60 2.51
C PRO A 168 -0.38 16.07 1.32
N ILE A 169 -0.44 16.76 0.19
CA ILE A 169 0.29 16.41 -1.02
C ILE A 169 1.59 17.18 -1.06
N THR A 170 2.71 16.47 -0.88
CA THR A 170 4.04 17.08 -0.86
C THR A 170 4.71 17.05 -2.22
N LYS A 171 5.60 18.02 -2.47
CA LYS A 171 6.43 18.08 -3.68
C LYS A 171 7.27 16.81 -3.84
N GLN A 172 7.78 16.24 -2.72
CA GLN A 172 8.55 15.00 -2.77
C GLN A 172 7.68 13.79 -3.18
N LEU A 173 6.42 13.69 -2.70
CA LEU A 173 5.49 12.63 -3.08
C LEU A 173 5.22 12.66 -4.59
N ILE A 174 4.96 13.85 -5.15
CA ILE A 174 4.74 14.02 -6.60
C ILE A 174 6.00 13.64 -7.39
N LYS A 175 7.18 14.17 -7.01
CA LYS A 175 8.45 13.88 -7.70
C LYS A 175 8.79 12.39 -7.66
N ASP A 176 8.64 11.77 -6.48
CA ASP A 176 8.92 10.36 -6.30
C ASP A 176 7.91 9.48 -7.06
N GLY A 177 6.63 9.85 -7.03
CA GLY A 177 5.59 9.13 -7.78
C GLY A 177 5.85 9.12 -9.28
N LYS A 178 6.29 10.25 -9.87
CA LYS A 178 6.70 10.31 -11.29
C LYS A 178 7.82 9.34 -11.64
N LYS A 179 8.81 9.16 -10.75
CA LYS A 179 9.91 8.20 -10.94
C LYS A 179 9.43 6.74 -10.83
N ASN A 180 8.37 6.52 -10.08
CA ASN A 180 7.84 5.20 -9.75
C ASN A 180 6.68 4.74 -10.63
N LYS A 181 6.40 5.42 -11.75
CA LYS A 181 5.30 5.08 -12.67
C LYS A 181 5.43 3.66 -13.21
N ILE A 182 4.30 2.95 -13.25
CA ILE A 182 4.24 1.56 -13.68
C ILE A 182 3.25 1.29 -14.80
N LEU A 183 2.19 2.08 -14.97
CA LEU A 183 1.11 1.80 -15.93
C LEU A 183 1.62 1.53 -17.34
N LYS A 184 2.60 2.31 -17.83
CA LYS A 184 3.18 2.10 -19.16
C LYS A 184 4.12 0.89 -19.26
N LYS A 185 4.61 0.36 -18.12
CA LYS A 185 5.61 -0.72 -18.08
C LYS A 185 4.98 -2.10 -17.87
N PHE A 186 3.71 -2.16 -17.48
CA PHE A 186 3.08 -3.36 -16.91
C PHE A 186 2.32 -4.22 -17.91
N MET A 187 2.24 -3.83 -19.19
CA MET A 187 1.33 -4.46 -20.16
C MET A 187 1.61 -5.94 -20.47
N ASN A 188 2.76 -6.51 -20.08
CA ASN A 188 3.12 -7.90 -20.44
C ASN A 188 3.80 -8.71 -19.31
N CYS A 189 3.56 -8.42 -18.02
CA CYS A 189 4.47 -8.89 -16.98
C CYS A 189 4.00 -10.05 -16.10
N PHE A 190 2.74 -10.48 -16.15
CA PHE A 190 2.27 -11.44 -15.14
C PHE A 190 1.48 -12.61 -15.73
N ASN A 191 2.08 -13.79 -15.62
CA ASN A 191 1.37 -15.04 -15.75
C ASN A 191 0.90 -15.50 -14.36
N LEU A 192 -0.07 -14.78 -13.78
CA LEU A 192 -0.70 -15.09 -12.49
C LEU A 192 -2.15 -14.61 -12.48
N PRO A 193 -3.04 -15.25 -11.67
CA PRO A 193 -4.43 -14.79 -11.53
C PRO A 193 -4.49 -13.35 -11.02
N VAL A 194 -5.24 -12.50 -11.72
CA VAL A 194 -5.47 -11.09 -11.37
C VAL A 194 -6.96 -10.83 -11.30
N PHE A 195 -7.41 -10.26 -10.20
CA PHE A 195 -8.80 -9.82 -10.02
C PHE A 195 -8.81 -8.34 -9.68
N LEU A 196 -9.61 -7.55 -10.41
CA LEU A 196 -9.78 -6.12 -10.18
C LEU A 196 -11.24 -5.84 -9.83
N PHE A 197 -11.44 -5.16 -8.70
CA PHE A 197 -12.75 -4.70 -8.23
C PHE A 197 -12.78 -3.19 -8.21
N HIS A 198 -13.80 -2.61 -8.82
CA HIS A 198 -14.05 -1.18 -8.82
C HIS A 198 -15.53 -0.91 -8.57
N GLY A 199 -15.83 0.08 -7.72
CA GLY A 199 -17.21 0.47 -7.46
C GLY A 199 -17.77 1.25 -8.66
N ASN A 200 -18.94 0.88 -9.16
CA ASN A 200 -19.59 1.57 -10.28
C ASN A 200 -19.99 3.03 -9.97
N LYS A 201 -20.02 3.41 -8.70
CA LYS A 201 -20.27 4.78 -8.22
C LYS A 201 -19.00 5.49 -7.76
N ASP A 202 -17.85 4.85 -7.85
CA ASP A 202 -16.55 5.45 -7.49
C ASP A 202 -16.15 6.46 -8.57
N LYS A 203 -16.04 7.73 -8.19
CA LYS A 203 -15.69 8.85 -9.08
C LYS A 203 -14.19 9.16 -9.10
N SER A 204 -13.38 8.40 -8.36
CA SER A 204 -11.91 8.60 -8.28
C SER A 204 -11.13 7.92 -9.38
#